data_9e882f95b67530a590842e0d41eeb70f
#
_entry.id   9e882f95b67530a590842e0d41eeb70f
#
_cell.length_a   1.000
_cell.length_b   1.000
_cell.length_c   1.000
_cell.angle_alpha   90.00
_cell.angle_beta   90.00
_cell.angle_gamma   90.00
#
_symmetry.space_group_name_H-M   'P 1'
#
loop_
_entity.id
_entity.type
_entity.pdbx_description
1 polymer ?
#
loop_
_entity_poly.entity_id
_entity_poly.type
_entity_poly.pdbx_seq_one_letter_code
_entity_poly.pdbx_strand_id
1 'polypeptide(L)'
;MAKVTVRNETGKLVMDFTYRNVRCREQTALPDTLQNRKRVEVVLEKIKKALKNGTFQYRDYFPESALASRFDPAAAIDVGKSIQSPVNSSSPHFQDFASQWFKEHEIEWRRSHIRSLRSTLDGRLIPHFGQKVVSSITKSDILAYRATLAKVKGRGDKEGLSPKRINEIIGTLCQIIDEAADRFEFTTPTTNIKRLRVRKVDVDPFSLQDVQSILATVRADYRNYFTVRFFTGMRTGEVHGLKWRYVDFERRLIRVRETVVLGEDEYTKTDGSQRDIQMSQPVVEALTKQYEVTGKLSDYVFCNLMGAPLDNKNFTDRIWYPLLRHLGMTERRPY
;
A
#
# COMPACT_ATOMS: atom_id res chain seq x y z
N MET A 1 -7.07 47.50 3.02
CA MET A 1 -8.15 46.56 2.63
C MET A 1 -7.55 45.16 2.45
N ALA A 2 -8.20 44.12 2.95
CA ALA A 2 -7.72 42.75 2.77
C ALA A 2 -8.55 42.06 1.67
N LYS A 3 -7.91 41.41 0.69
CA LYS A 3 -8.55 40.75 -0.45
C LYS A 3 -7.81 39.48 -0.87
N VAL A 4 -8.52 38.61 -1.56
CA VAL A 4 -7.93 37.43 -2.24
C VAL A 4 -7.64 37.81 -3.68
N THR A 5 -6.40 37.52 -4.12
CA THR A 5 -5.93 37.77 -5.49
C THR A 5 -5.32 36.51 -6.07
N VAL A 6 -5.03 36.50 -7.36
CA VAL A 6 -4.35 35.38 -8.03
C VAL A 6 -2.96 35.84 -8.45
N ARG A 7 -1.97 34.98 -8.26
CA ARG A 7 -0.62 35.23 -8.78
C ARG A 7 -0.53 34.73 -10.22
N ASN A 8 -0.34 35.67 -11.13
CA ASN A 8 -0.37 35.39 -12.59
C ASN A 8 0.66 34.29 -13.00
N GLU A 9 1.82 34.27 -12.36
CA GLU A 9 2.91 33.34 -12.69
C GLU A 9 2.62 31.89 -12.26
N THR A 10 1.84 31.68 -11.19
CA THR A 10 1.63 30.38 -10.59
C THR A 10 0.17 29.91 -10.64
N GLY A 11 -0.77 30.80 -11.01
CA GLY A 11 -2.21 30.53 -10.96
C GLY A 11 -2.77 30.27 -9.56
N LYS A 12 -2.00 30.54 -8.51
CA LYS A 12 -2.39 30.27 -7.13
C LYS A 12 -3.01 31.49 -6.45
N LEU A 13 -3.89 31.19 -5.47
CA LEU A 13 -4.54 32.24 -4.66
C LEU A 13 -3.55 32.86 -3.67
N VAL A 14 -3.66 34.17 -3.50
CA VAL A 14 -2.84 34.97 -2.60
C VAL A 14 -3.74 35.79 -1.69
N MET A 15 -3.47 35.78 -0.40
CA MET A 15 -4.09 36.67 0.58
C MET A 15 -3.28 37.96 0.66
N ASP A 16 -3.90 39.10 0.36
CA ASP A 16 -3.28 40.44 0.37
C ASP A 16 -3.95 41.28 1.47
N PHE A 17 -3.21 41.59 2.53
CA PHE A 17 -3.70 42.34 3.69
C PHE A 17 -2.59 43.20 4.31
N THR A 18 -2.95 44.12 5.18
CA THR A 18 -1.98 44.98 5.88
C THR A 18 -1.94 44.65 7.36
N TYR A 19 -0.73 44.46 7.90
CA TYR A 19 -0.47 44.23 9.33
C TYR A 19 0.68 45.13 9.81
N ARG A 20 0.48 45.86 10.91
CA ARG A 20 1.46 46.82 11.47
C ARG A 20 2.05 47.77 10.41
N ASN A 21 1.18 48.31 9.54
CA ASN A 21 1.53 49.20 8.41
C ASN A 21 2.38 48.56 7.30
N VAL A 22 2.56 47.24 7.32
CA VAL A 22 3.27 46.48 6.28
C VAL A 22 2.25 45.72 5.44
N ARG A 23 2.37 45.82 4.12
CA ARG A 23 1.55 45.03 3.20
C ARG A 23 2.07 43.62 3.14
N CYS A 24 1.22 42.65 3.51
CA CYS A 24 1.49 41.23 3.54
C CYS A 24 0.81 40.55 2.35
N ARG A 25 1.56 39.73 1.61
CA ARG A 25 1.07 38.95 0.47
C ARG A 25 1.50 37.51 0.64
N GLU A 26 0.58 36.69 1.14
CA GLU A 26 0.85 35.30 1.45
C GLU A 26 0.21 34.39 0.37
N GLN A 27 1.05 33.66 -0.33
CA GLN A 27 0.62 32.73 -1.37
C GLN A 27 0.18 31.40 -0.77
N THR A 28 -1.01 30.91 -1.15
CA THR A 28 -1.50 29.60 -0.77
C THR A 28 -1.00 28.53 -1.75
N ALA A 29 -1.13 27.25 -1.37
CA ALA A 29 -0.89 26.14 -2.28
C ALA A 29 -2.05 25.89 -3.26
N LEU A 30 -3.21 26.59 -3.10
CA LEU A 30 -4.45 26.32 -3.78
C LEU A 30 -4.55 27.06 -5.12
N PRO A 31 -4.91 26.35 -6.23
CA PRO A 31 -5.21 26.97 -7.51
C PRO A 31 -6.52 27.78 -7.46
N ASP A 32 -6.67 28.73 -8.40
CA ASP A 32 -7.85 29.58 -8.49
C ASP A 32 -9.08 28.81 -9.00
N THR A 33 -9.90 28.32 -8.06
CA THR A 33 -11.22 27.73 -8.31
C THR A 33 -12.26 28.39 -7.40
N LEU A 34 -13.52 28.38 -7.80
CA LEU A 34 -14.62 28.94 -6.98
C LEU A 34 -14.65 28.35 -5.56
N GLN A 35 -14.41 27.06 -5.45
CA GLN A 35 -14.39 26.37 -4.14
C GLN A 35 -13.20 26.79 -3.29
N ASN A 36 -12.01 26.90 -3.88
CA ASN A 36 -10.79 27.32 -3.19
C ASN A 36 -10.84 28.80 -2.80
N ARG A 37 -11.42 29.67 -3.66
CA ARG A 37 -11.64 31.07 -3.28
C ARG A 37 -12.47 31.20 -2.02
N LYS A 38 -13.60 30.52 -1.94
CA LYS A 38 -14.44 30.53 -0.73
C LYS A 38 -13.68 30.07 0.51
N ARG A 39 -12.84 29.04 0.39
CA ARG A 39 -12.00 28.55 1.52
C ARG A 39 -10.99 29.61 1.96
N VAL A 40 -10.29 30.23 1.03
CA VAL A 40 -9.29 31.27 1.33
C VAL A 40 -9.94 32.53 1.89
N GLU A 41 -11.12 32.91 1.39
CA GLU A 41 -11.92 34.02 1.92
C GLU A 41 -12.34 33.81 3.37
N VAL A 42 -12.75 32.59 3.75
CA VAL A 42 -13.09 32.25 5.14
C VAL A 42 -11.87 32.45 6.06
N VAL A 43 -10.67 32.04 5.61
CA VAL A 43 -9.43 32.26 6.39
C VAL A 43 -9.11 33.74 6.48
N LEU A 44 -9.26 34.48 5.39
CA LEU A 44 -9.02 35.92 5.36
C LEU A 44 -9.98 36.69 6.29
N GLU A 45 -11.23 36.27 6.38
CA GLU A 45 -12.20 36.85 7.34
C GLU A 45 -11.81 36.56 8.79
N LYS A 46 -11.29 35.37 9.09
CA LYS A 46 -10.73 35.08 10.44
C LYS A 46 -9.55 35.99 10.77
N ILE A 47 -8.64 36.19 9.81
CA ILE A 47 -7.50 37.11 9.94
C ILE A 47 -7.99 38.54 10.18
N LYS A 48 -8.95 39.04 9.42
CA LYS A 48 -9.55 40.37 9.62
C LYS A 48 -10.15 40.54 11.01
N LYS A 49 -10.87 39.52 11.50
CA LYS A 49 -11.46 39.51 12.85
C LYS A 49 -10.37 39.53 13.93
N ALA A 50 -9.33 38.72 13.78
CA ALA A 50 -8.20 38.69 14.70
C ALA A 50 -7.40 40.02 14.70
N LEU A 51 -7.20 40.64 13.53
CA LEU A 51 -6.59 41.96 13.39
C LEU A 51 -7.41 43.04 14.10
N LYS A 52 -8.73 43.02 13.96
CA LYS A 52 -9.64 43.98 14.61
C LYS A 52 -9.64 43.83 16.12
N ASN A 53 -9.53 42.60 16.61
CA ASN A 53 -9.52 42.27 18.04
C ASN A 53 -8.13 42.40 18.68
N GLY A 54 -7.07 42.70 17.93
CA GLY A 54 -5.70 42.75 18.42
C GLY A 54 -5.08 41.40 18.82
N THR A 55 -5.71 40.30 18.45
CA THR A 55 -5.28 38.94 18.80
C THR A 55 -4.54 38.23 17.66
N PHE A 56 -4.25 38.95 16.59
CA PHE A 56 -3.58 38.36 15.42
C PHE A 56 -2.09 38.16 15.70
N GLN A 57 -1.64 36.90 15.62
CA GLN A 57 -0.23 36.53 15.60
C GLN A 57 0.11 36.00 14.21
N TYR A 58 1.15 36.57 13.59
CA TYR A 58 1.47 36.27 12.20
C TYR A 58 1.85 34.81 12.00
N ARG A 59 2.60 34.25 12.94
CA ARG A 59 3.11 32.89 12.89
C ARG A 59 2.01 31.81 12.99
N ASP A 60 0.90 32.10 13.65
CA ASP A 60 -0.23 31.16 13.77
C ASP A 60 -0.90 30.89 12.42
N TYR A 61 -0.86 31.85 11.52
CA TYR A 61 -1.47 31.74 10.18
C TYR A 61 -0.45 31.44 9.08
N PHE A 62 0.80 31.90 9.24
CA PHE A 62 1.85 31.82 8.23
C PHE A 62 3.21 31.43 8.86
N PRO A 63 3.35 30.23 9.42
CA PRO A 63 4.55 29.83 10.17
C PRO A 63 5.82 29.79 9.29
N GLU A 64 5.67 29.55 7.98
CA GLU A 64 6.79 29.45 7.03
C GLU A 64 7.09 30.77 6.31
N SER A 65 6.35 31.82 6.58
CA SER A 65 6.56 33.12 5.94
C SER A 65 7.79 33.84 6.49
N ALA A 66 8.59 34.41 5.61
CA ALA A 66 9.71 35.27 5.98
C ALA A 66 9.27 36.50 6.83
N LEU A 67 7.99 36.90 6.71
CA LEU A 67 7.42 37.98 7.50
C LEU A 67 7.09 37.55 8.94
N ALA A 68 6.95 36.27 9.22
CA ALA A 68 6.66 35.77 10.58
C ALA A 68 7.79 36.14 11.56
N SER A 69 9.05 36.01 11.15
CA SER A 69 10.20 36.40 11.98
C SER A 69 10.31 37.92 12.19
N ARG A 70 9.77 38.73 11.27
CA ARG A 70 9.77 40.18 11.38
C ARG A 70 8.70 40.69 12.34
N PHE A 71 7.55 40.04 12.41
CA PHE A 71 6.41 40.52 13.20
C PHE A 71 6.36 39.91 14.59
N ASP A 72 6.91 38.73 14.81
CA ASP A 72 6.93 38.00 16.07
C ASP A 72 8.40 37.69 16.49
N PRO A 73 9.21 38.73 16.86
CA PRO A 73 10.63 38.53 17.14
C PRO A 73 10.92 37.82 18.48
N ALA A 74 9.91 37.56 19.30
CA ALA A 74 10.07 37.03 20.62
C ALA A 74 10.39 35.51 20.72
N ALA A 75 10.86 34.89 19.64
CA ALA A 75 11.34 33.52 19.67
C ALA A 75 12.79 33.37 19.14
N ALA A 76 13.56 34.48 19.14
CA ALA A 76 15.00 34.38 18.99
C ALA A 76 15.58 34.39 20.38
N ILE A 77 15.75 33.22 21.01
CA ILE A 77 16.75 32.98 22.02
C ILE A 77 16.76 31.50 22.40
N ASP A 78 17.97 31.06 22.47
CA ASP A 78 18.50 29.84 23.02
C ASP A 78 18.72 28.70 22.00
N VAL A 79 19.78 28.89 21.21
CA VAL A 79 20.56 27.82 20.62
C VAL A 79 21.23 27.05 21.75
N GLY A 80 20.50 26.13 22.38
CA GLY A 80 21.06 25.36 23.50
C GLY A 80 20.12 24.40 24.20
N LYS A 81 18.80 24.52 23.92
CA LYS A 81 17.84 23.56 24.45
C LYS A 81 17.00 23.06 23.29
N SER A 82 17.17 21.79 22.96
CA SER A 82 16.21 21.05 22.12
C SER A 82 14.80 21.39 22.60
N ILE A 83 14.02 22.04 21.73
CA ILE A 83 12.59 22.24 21.96
C ILE A 83 11.99 20.84 21.93
N GLN A 84 11.97 20.17 23.05
CA GLN A 84 11.01 19.14 23.31
C GLN A 84 9.67 19.87 23.29
N SER A 85 8.90 19.74 22.20
CA SER A 85 7.46 19.95 22.22
C SER A 85 6.95 19.30 23.50
N PRO A 86 6.02 19.90 24.26
CA PRO A 86 5.48 19.27 25.43
C PRO A 86 5.03 17.88 25.03
N VAL A 87 5.76 16.85 25.42
CA VAL A 87 5.36 15.47 25.28
C VAL A 87 4.06 15.42 26.05
N ASN A 88 2.95 15.35 25.33
CA ASN A 88 1.65 15.13 25.93
C ASN A 88 1.80 13.81 26.68
N SER A 89 1.96 13.88 28.01
CA SER A 89 2.25 12.75 28.91
C SER A 89 1.13 11.70 28.90
N SER A 90 0.13 11.88 28.04
CA SER A 90 -1.03 11.01 27.87
C SER A 90 -0.98 10.08 26.65
N SER A 91 0.00 10.19 25.75
CA SER A 91 0.04 9.31 24.60
C SER A 91 0.68 7.96 24.96
N PRO A 92 0.11 6.82 24.48
CA PRO A 92 0.55 5.48 24.85
C PRO A 92 1.92 5.13 24.23
N HIS A 93 2.48 4.00 24.65
CA HIS A 93 3.60 3.39 23.94
C HIS A 93 3.17 2.92 22.57
N PHE A 94 4.12 2.94 21.62
CA PHE A 94 3.84 2.55 20.23
C PHE A 94 3.24 1.14 20.11
N GLN A 95 3.73 0.17 20.91
CA GLN A 95 3.19 -1.22 20.86
C GLN A 95 1.72 -1.29 21.26
N ASP A 96 1.30 -0.50 22.25
CA ASP A 96 -0.07 -0.52 22.77
C ASP A 96 -1.01 0.14 21.76
N PHE A 97 -0.61 1.30 21.26
CA PHE A 97 -1.37 1.99 20.21
C PHE A 97 -1.43 1.20 18.90
N ALA A 98 -0.31 0.64 18.44
CA ALA A 98 -0.28 -0.17 17.23
C ALA A 98 -1.16 -1.42 17.33
N SER A 99 -1.23 -2.04 18.53
CA SER A 99 -2.10 -3.18 18.79
C SER A 99 -3.58 -2.79 18.80
N GLN A 100 -3.92 -1.64 19.37
CA GLN A 100 -5.26 -1.07 19.33
C GLN A 100 -5.67 -0.72 17.89
N TRP A 101 -4.83 0.05 17.18
CA TRP A 101 -5.01 0.44 15.80
C TRP A 101 -5.25 -0.78 14.89
N PHE A 102 -4.46 -1.84 15.07
CA PHE A 102 -4.62 -3.07 14.30
C PHE A 102 -5.99 -3.72 14.52
N LYS A 103 -6.45 -3.83 15.77
CA LYS A 103 -7.75 -4.43 16.10
C LYS A 103 -8.92 -3.63 15.54
N GLU A 104 -8.82 -2.31 15.54
CA GLU A 104 -9.87 -1.42 15.06
C GLU A 104 -10.03 -1.49 13.54
N HIS A 105 -8.91 -1.62 12.80
CA HIS A 105 -8.92 -1.66 11.33
C HIS A 105 -8.96 -3.08 10.74
N GLU A 106 -8.80 -4.11 11.57
CA GLU A 106 -8.76 -5.51 11.11
C GLU A 106 -10.01 -5.88 10.28
N ILE A 107 -11.16 -5.32 10.62
CA ILE A 107 -12.44 -5.55 9.92
C ILE A 107 -12.46 -5.03 8.47
N GLU A 108 -11.58 -4.08 8.14
CA GLU A 108 -11.49 -3.48 6.82
C GLU A 108 -10.60 -4.27 5.87
N TRP A 109 -9.77 -5.17 6.42
CA TRP A 109 -8.69 -5.79 5.68
C TRP A 109 -8.98 -7.22 5.30
N ARG A 110 -8.43 -7.60 4.15
CA ARG A 110 -8.41 -9.00 3.74
C ARG A 110 -7.41 -9.80 4.56
N ARG A 111 -7.65 -11.10 4.75
CA ARG A 111 -6.82 -12.02 5.54
C ARG A 111 -5.33 -11.98 5.16
N SER A 112 -5.02 -11.93 3.85
CA SER A 112 -3.63 -11.84 3.38
C SER A 112 -2.95 -10.53 3.80
N HIS A 113 -3.71 -9.42 3.84
CA HIS A 113 -3.22 -8.12 4.31
C HIS A 113 -3.02 -8.13 5.83
N ILE A 114 -3.99 -8.64 6.58
CA ILE A 114 -3.92 -8.85 8.04
C ILE A 114 -2.64 -9.60 8.40
N ARG A 115 -2.40 -10.75 7.75
CA ARG A 115 -1.20 -11.56 8.00
C ARG A 115 0.10 -10.80 7.69
N SER A 116 0.13 -10.04 6.59
CA SER A 116 1.30 -9.24 6.21
C SER A 116 1.56 -8.10 7.17
N LEU A 117 0.51 -7.39 7.60
CA LEU A 117 0.59 -6.33 8.60
C LEU A 117 1.04 -6.85 9.95
N ARG A 118 0.42 -7.95 10.44
CA ARG A 118 0.82 -8.60 11.69
C ARG A 118 2.31 -8.95 11.67
N SER A 119 2.77 -9.63 10.61
CA SER A 119 4.20 -9.95 10.44
C SER A 119 5.09 -8.70 10.39
N THR A 120 4.59 -7.59 9.89
CA THR A 120 5.36 -6.32 9.86
C THR A 120 5.41 -5.68 11.24
N LEU A 121 4.29 -5.66 11.96
CA LEU A 121 4.22 -5.13 13.33
C LEU A 121 5.12 -5.94 14.27
N ASP A 122 4.85 -7.24 14.38
CA ASP A 122 5.52 -8.11 15.36
C ASP A 122 6.99 -8.34 15.04
N GLY A 123 7.32 -8.49 13.74
CA GLY A 123 8.68 -8.80 13.32
C GLY A 123 9.58 -7.59 13.09
N ARG A 124 9.03 -6.37 12.99
CA ARG A 124 9.81 -5.21 12.57
C ARG A 124 9.53 -3.94 13.38
N LEU A 125 8.29 -3.53 13.55
CA LEU A 125 7.97 -2.22 14.12
C LEU A 125 7.96 -2.26 15.64
N ILE A 126 7.29 -3.23 16.25
CA ILE A 126 7.22 -3.38 17.71
C ILE A 126 8.61 -3.62 18.33
N PRO A 127 9.50 -4.49 17.78
CA PRO A 127 10.84 -4.65 18.32
C PRO A 127 11.69 -3.38 18.33
N HIS A 128 11.41 -2.43 17.42
CA HIS A 128 12.20 -1.21 17.31
C HIS A 128 11.57 0.00 18.02
N PHE A 129 10.26 0.17 17.87
CA PHE A 129 9.54 1.35 18.38
C PHE A 129 8.65 1.04 19.59
N GLY A 130 8.41 -0.23 19.92
CA GLY A 130 7.38 -0.65 20.86
C GLY A 130 7.39 0.09 22.20
N GLN A 131 8.57 0.29 22.78
CA GLN A 131 8.75 0.94 24.08
C GLN A 131 8.81 2.48 24.00
N LYS A 132 8.81 3.06 22.81
CA LYS A 132 8.76 4.52 22.66
C LYS A 132 7.33 5.02 22.82
N VAL A 133 7.16 6.12 23.51
CA VAL A 133 5.91 6.88 23.53
C VAL A 133 5.63 7.36 22.09
N VAL A 134 4.43 7.12 21.56
CA VAL A 134 4.15 7.36 20.14
C VAL A 134 4.38 8.82 19.72
N SER A 135 4.06 9.78 20.57
CA SER A 135 4.31 11.22 20.33
C SER A 135 5.78 11.61 20.40
N SER A 136 6.66 10.77 20.95
CA SER A 136 8.10 11.03 21.03
C SER A 136 8.89 10.55 19.82
N ILE A 137 8.25 9.80 18.91
CA ILE A 137 8.89 9.31 17.69
C ILE A 137 9.11 10.48 16.75
N THR A 138 10.38 10.71 16.39
CA THR A 138 10.78 11.81 15.53
C THR A 138 10.97 11.35 14.07
N LYS A 139 10.99 12.31 13.15
CA LYS A 139 11.35 12.06 11.75
C LYS A 139 12.76 11.47 11.62
N SER A 140 13.68 11.88 12.47
CA SER A 140 15.05 11.33 12.53
C SER A 140 15.03 9.84 12.88
N ASP A 141 14.20 9.42 13.84
CA ASP A 141 14.05 8.01 14.20
C ASP A 141 13.54 7.18 13.01
N ILE A 142 12.51 7.68 12.29
CA ILE A 142 11.94 7.00 11.14
C ILE A 142 12.98 6.85 10.01
N LEU A 143 13.75 7.91 9.72
CA LEU A 143 14.78 7.88 8.68
C LEU A 143 15.97 6.99 9.08
N ALA A 144 16.40 7.02 10.34
CA ALA A 144 17.42 6.13 10.88
C ALA A 144 16.98 4.66 10.77
N TYR A 145 15.75 4.36 11.19
CA TYR A 145 15.20 3.02 11.05
C TYR A 145 15.11 2.56 9.59
N ARG A 146 14.68 3.44 8.67
CA ARG A 146 14.69 3.14 7.23
C ARG A 146 16.08 2.76 6.74
N ALA A 147 17.13 3.42 7.22
CA ALA A 147 18.52 3.10 6.88
C ALA A 147 18.95 1.73 7.44
N THR A 148 18.51 1.36 8.64
CA THR A 148 18.79 0.02 9.19
C THR A 148 18.13 -1.09 8.38
N LEU A 149 16.89 -0.89 7.91
CA LEU A 149 16.19 -1.87 7.06
C LEU A 149 16.93 -2.18 5.75
N ALA A 150 17.67 -1.21 5.22
CA ALA A 150 18.49 -1.40 4.03
C ALA A 150 19.75 -2.28 4.27
N LYS A 151 20.13 -2.50 5.54
CA LYS A 151 21.29 -3.29 5.95
C LYS A 151 20.94 -4.64 6.60
N VAL A 152 19.66 -4.88 6.87
CA VAL A 152 19.20 -6.14 7.48
C VAL A 152 19.41 -7.27 6.46
N LYS A 153 19.90 -8.42 6.92
CA LYS A 153 20.03 -9.62 6.07
C LYS A 153 18.71 -9.94 5.38
N GLY A 154 18.74 -9.94 4.06
CA GLY A 154 17.59 -10.26 3.22
C GLY A 154 17.37 -11.78 3.10
N ARG A 155 16.50 -12.20 2.19
CA ARG A 155 16.27 -13.63 1.91
C ARG A 155 17.40 -14.17 1.02
N GLY A 156 18.02 -15.27 1.45
CA GLY A 156 19.19 -15.85 0.82
C GLY A 156 20.41 -14.95 1.02
N ASP A 157 21.25 -14.80 -0.01
CA ASP A 157 22.51 -14.03 0.03
C ASP A 157 22.32 -12.53 -0.23
N LYS A 158 21.06 -12.04 -0.23
CA LYS A 158 20.78 -10.61 -0.46
C LYS A 158 21.03 -9.79 0.78
N GLU A 159 21.89 -8.79 0.65
CA GLU A 159 22.03 -7.74 1.65
C GLU A 159 20.84 -6.76 1.54
N GLY A 160 20.23 -6.44 2.68
CA GLY A 160 19.15 -5.47 2.77
C GLY A 160 17.78 -5.98 2.32
N LEU A 161 16.75 -5.26 2.75
CA LEU A 161 15.40 -5.43 2.24
C LEU A 161 15.24 -4.67 0.92
N SER A 162 14.37 -5.15 0.04
CA SER A 162 14.08 -4.44 -1.20
C SER A 162 13.44 -3.06 -0.92
N PRO A 163 13.68 -2.05 -1.79
CA PRO A 163 13.04 -0.73 -1.66
C PRO A 163 11.52 -0.80 -1.55
N LYS A 164 10.89 -1.76 -2.25
CA LYS A 164 9.46 -2.01 -2.15
C LYS A 164 9.07 -2.42 -0.73
N ARG A 165 9.78 -3.39 -0.13
CA ARG A 165 9.49 -3.88 1.22
C ARG A 165 9.76 -2.81 2.29
N ILE A 166 10.82 -2.04 2.14
CA ILE A 166 11.12 -0.91 3.03
C ILE A 166 9.99 0.12 2.97
N ASN A 167 9.52 0.47 1.77
CA ASN A 167 8.41 1.40 1.60
C ASN A 167 7.10 0.89 2.23
N GLU A 168 6.84 -0.42 2.20
CA GLU A 168 5.69 -1.03 2.86
C GLU A 168 5.78 -0.89 4.38
N ILE A 169 6.95 -1.22 4.97
CA ILE A 169 7.17 -1.14 6.42
C ILE A 169 7.07 0.32 6.91
N ILE A 170 7.75 1.24 6.24
CA ILE A 170 7.71 2.66 6.61
C ILE A 170 6.32 3.25 6.37
N GLY A 171 5.61 2.82 5.31
CA GLY A 171 4.23 3.24 5.06
C GLY A 171 3.29 2.84 6.20
N THR A 172 3.39 1.60 6.69
CA THR A 172 2.60 1.13 7.85
C THR A 172 2.95 1.94 9.12
N LEU A 173 4.24 2.20 9.37
CA LEU A 173 4.67 3.02 10.50
C LEU A 173 4.07 4.43 10.43
N CYS A 174 4.13 5.06 9.24
CA CYS A 174 3.57 6.39 9.04
C CYS A 174 2.05 6.41 9.28
N GLN A 175 1.31 5.43 8.78
CA GLN A 175 -0.14 5.34 9.00
C GLN A 175 -0.50 5.29 10.49
N ILE A 176 0.21 4.48 11.26
CA ILE A 176 -0.02 4.35 12.71
C ILE A 176 0.30 5.67 13.42
N ILE A 177 1.43 6.31 13.09
CA ILE A 177 1.84 7.56 13.72
C ILE A 177 0.91 8.72 13.32
N ASP A 178 0.48 8.79 12.06
CA ASP A 178 -0.44 9.84 11.58
C ASP A 178 -1.78 9.77 12.30
N GLU A 179 -2.30 8.57 12.51
CA GLU A 179 -3.54 8.38 13.25
C GLU A 179 -3.36 8.63 14.75
N ALA A 180 -2.22 8.26 15.33
CA ALA A 180 -1.89 8.63 16.70
C ALA A 180 -1.78 10.15 16.85
N ALA A 181 -1.19 10.83 15.86
CA ALA A 181 -1.07 12.29 15.88
C ALA A 181 -2.43 12.99 15.87
N ASP A 182 -3.39 12.46 15.10
CA ASP A 182 -4.77 12.97 15.08
C ASP A 182 -5.48 12.72 16.42
N ARG A 183 -5.37 11.50 16.98
CA ARG A 183 -6.05 11.13 18.24
C ARG A 183 -5.48 11.79 19.49
N PHE A 184 -4.18 12.03 19.52
CA PHE A 184 -3.47 12.59 20.69
C PHE A 184 -2.99 14.03 20.46
N GLU A 185 -3.45 14.68 19.41
CA GLU A 185 -3.25 16.11 19.10
C GLU A 185 -1.78 16.55 19.09
N PHE A 186 -0.86 15.73 18.53
CA PHE A 186 0.52 16.12 18.33
C PHE A 186 0.88 16.30 16.85
N THR A 187 1.93 17.06 16.56
CA THR A 187 2.39 17.26 15.17
C THR A 187 3.02 15.99 14.61
N THR A 188 2.47 15.46 13.52
CA THR A 188 3.00 14.25 12.89
C THR A 188 4.42 14.46 12.35
N PRO A 189 5.37 13.55 12.66
CA PRO A 189 6.74 13.61 12.16
C PRO A 189 6.88 13.03 10.74
N THR A 190 5.82 12.50 10.15
CA THR A 190 5.85 11.75 8.88
C THR A 190 5.87 12.64 7.65
N THR A 191 5.59 13.94 7.84
CA THR A 191 5.53 14.92 6.76
C THR A 191 6.80 14.94 5.91
N ASN A 192 6.63 14.86 4.58
CA ASN A 192 7.72 14.88 3.59
C ASN A 192 8.72 13.70 3.69
N ILE A 193 8.32 12.55 4.18
CA ILE A 193 9.11 11.32 4.07
C ILE A 193 8.94 10.75 2.65
N LYS A 194 9.97 10.95 1.81
CA LYS A 194 9.96 10.45 0.43
C LYS A 194 10.10 8.92 0.40
N ARG A 195 9.29 8.26 -0.42
CA ARG A 195 9.41 6.82 -0.70
C ARG A 195 10.69 6.52 -1.48
N LEU A 196 11.29 5.37 -1.23
CA LEU A 196 12.41 4.88 -2.03
C LEU A 196 11.93 4.56 -3.44
N ARG A 197 12.77 4.87 -4.43
CA ARG A 197 12.49 4.52 -5.83
C ARG A 197 12.50 3.01 -6.01
N VAL A 198 11.41 2.45 -6.51
CA VAL A 198 11.31 1.05 -6.90
C VAL A 198 11.56 0.96 -8.40
N ARG A 199 12.59 0.22 -8.82
CA ARG A 199 12.83 -0.03 -10.25
C ARG A 199 11.72 -0.93 -10.78
N LYS A 200 11.15 -0.56 -11.92
CA LYS A 200 10.28 -1.48 -12.68
C LYS A 200 11.15 -2.62 -13.18
N VAL A 201 10.64 -3.83 -13.07
CA VAL A 201 11.23 -5.01 -13.69
C VAL A 201 10.45 -5.26 -14.96
N ASP A 202 11.15 -5.46 -16.06
CA ASP A 202 10.50 -5.81 -17.32
C ASP A 202 9.86 -7.20 -17.19
N VAL A 203 8.69 -7.33 -17.81
CA VAL A 203 8.00 -8.60 -17.87
C VAL A 203 8.65 -9.42 -18.98
N ASP A 204 9.12 -10.61 -18.62
CA ASP A 204 9.67 -11.60 -19.55
C ASP A 204 8.68 -12.77 -19.66
N PRO A 205 7.71 -12.71 -20.59
CA PRO A 205 6.71 -13.76 -20.76
C PRO A 205 7.35 -15.02 -21.38
N PHE A 206 6.74 -16.18 -21.17
CA PHE A 206 7.10 -17.40 -21.89
C PHE A 206 6.73 -17.25 -23.36
N SER A 207 7.62 -17.69 -24.24
CA SER A 207 7.31 -17.86 -25.66
C SER A 207 6.32 -19.02 -25.84
N LEU A 208 5.68 -19.09 -27.00
CA LEU A 208 4.80 -20.23 -27.34
C LEU A 208 5.57 -21.56 -27.32
N GLN A 209 6.83 -21.53 -27.76
CA GLN A 209 7.72 -22.69 -27.71
C GLN A 209 8.02 -23.14 -26.28
N ASP A 210 8.27 -22.18 -25.36
CA ASP A 210 8.45 -22.50 -23.94
C ASP A 210 7.19 -23.14 -23.35
N VAL A 211 6.02 -22.59 -23.66
CA VAL A 211 4.72 -23.13 -23.21
C VAL A 211 4.54 -24.56 -23.71
N GLN A 212 4.84 -24.84 -24.98
CA GLN A 212 4.75 -26.19 -25.57
C GLN A 212 5.72 -27.14 -24.86
N SER A 213 6.95 -26.72 -24.59
CA SER A 213 7.95 -27.52 -23.86
C SER A 213 7.50 -27.84 -22.45
N ILE A 214 6.93 -26.84 -21.75
CA ILE A 214 6.37 -27.00 -20.40
C ILE A 214 5.22 -28.05 -20.44
N LEU A 215 4.28 -27.91 -21.37
CA LEU A 215 3.11 -28.82 -21.50
C LEU A 215 3.51 -30.25 -21.89
N ALA A 216 4.57 -30.39 -22.67
CA ALA A 216 5.09 -31.72 -23.08
C ALA A 216 5.78 -32.43 -21.91
N THR A 217 6.49 -31.69 -21.05
CA THR A 217 7.38 -32.21 -20.01
C THR A 217 6.71 -32.36 -18.64
N VAL A 218 5.71 -31.53 -18.34
CA VAL A 218 5.05 -31.53 -17.04
C VAL A 218 4.40 -32.89 -16.76
N ARG A 219 4.37 -33.30 -15.48
CA ARG A 219 3.64 -34.48 -15.03
C ARG A 219 2.21 -34.50 -15.59
N ALA A 220 1.73 -35.67 -15.99
CA ALA A 220 0.45 -35.84 -16.68
C ALA A 220 -0.74 -35.25 -15.89
N ASP A 221 -0.73 -35.37 -14.56
CA ASP A 221 -1.76 -34.86 -13.66
C ASP A 221 -1.83 -33.33 -13.58
N TYR A 222 -0.76 -32.62 -13.96
CA TYR A 222 -0.72 -31.15 -14.02
C TYR A 222 -0.86 -30.59 -15.44
N ARG A 223 -0.91 -31.43 -16.48
CA ARG A 223 -0.98 -30.95 -17.86
C ARG A 223 -2.23 -30.13 -18.11
N ASN A 224 -3.39 -30.59 -17.68
CA ASN A 224 -4.65 -29.85 -17.81
C ASN A 224 -4.61 -28.51 -17.05
N TYR A 225 -4.03 -28.51 -15.85
CA TYR A 225 -3.84 -27.29 -15.05
C TYR A 225 -3.03 -26.23 -15.80
N PHE A 226 -1.88 -26.59 -16.36
CA PHE A 226 -1.04 -25.64 -17.09
C PHE A 226 -1.67 -25.22 -18.42
N THR A 227 -2.37 -26.12 -19.12
CA THR A 227 -3.12 -25.77 -20.34
C THR A 227 -4.15 -24.70 -20.04
N VAL A 228 -5.00 -24.91 -19.04
CA VAL A 228 -6.01 -23.92 -18.64
C VAL A 228 -5.34 -22.61 -18.24
N ARG A 229 -4.28 -22.66 -17.46
CA ARG A 229 -3.60 -21.48 -16.97
C ARG A 229 -2.98 -20.63 -18.06
N PHE A 230 -2.21 -21.23 -18.98
CA PHE A 230 -1.56 -20.51 -20.07
C PHE A 230 -2.54 -19.92 -21.08
N PHE A 231 -3.59 -20.67 -21.43
CA PHE A 231 -4.54 -20.24 -22.45
C PHE A 231 -5.71 -19.40 -21.93
N THR A 232 -5.81 -19.17 -20.63
CA THR A 232 -6.84 -18.29 -20.02
C THR A 232 -6.27 -17.03 -19.39
N GLY A 233 -4.97 -17.00 -19.07
CA GLY A 233 -4.35 -15.90 -18.34
C GLY A 233 -4.88 -15.72 -16.90
N MET A 234 -5.50 -16.73 -16.31
CA MET A 234 -5.98 -16.68 -14.93
C MET A 234 -4.82 -16.60 -13.94
N ARG A 235 -5.03 -15.81 -12.89
CA ARG A 235 -4.07 -15.74 -11.78
C ARG A 235 -4.03 -17.04 -11.00
N THR A 236 -2.92 -17.33 -10.31
CA THR A 236 -2.77 -18.58 -9.54
C THR A 236 -3.93 -18.82 -8.58
N GLY A 237 -4.32 -17.83 -7.79
CA GLY A 237 -5.43 -17.99 -6.85
C GLY A 237 -6.78 -18.18 -7.53
N GLU A 238 -6.98 -17.62 -8.72
CA GLU A 238 -8.20 -17.82 -9.55
C GLU A 238 -8.27 -19.23 -10.11
N VAL A 239 -7.13 -19.80 -10.57
CA VAL A 239 -7.09 -21.19 -11.03
C VAL A 239 -7.26 -22.18 -9.87
N HIS A 240 -6.64 -21.91 -8.72
CA HIS A 240 -6.79 -22.77 -7.53
C HIS A 240 -8.19 -22.68 -6.93
N GLY A 241 -8.88 -21.53 -7.09
CA GLY A 241 -10.25 -21.31 -6.62
C GLY A 241 -11.32 -21.58 -7.68
N LEU A 242 -10.94 -22.06 -8.88
CA LEU A 242 -11.92 -22.36 -9.91
C LEU A 242 -12.76 -23.58 -9.52
N LYS A 243 -14.09 -23.39 -9.49
CA LYS A 243 -15.06 -24.44 -9.19
C LYS A 243 -15.83 -24.84 -10.43
N TRP A 244 -16.29 -26.11 -10.47
CA TRP A 244 -17.03 -26.65 -11.60
C TRP A 244 -18.30 -25.85 -11.92
N ARG A 245 -18.99 -25.32 -10.92
CA ARG A 245 -20.17 -24.45 -11.09
C ARG A 245 -19.92 -23.18 -11.93
N TYR A 246 -18.65 -22.80 -12.10
CA TYR A 246 -18.23 -21.65 -12.88
C TYR A 246 -17.72 -22.01 -14.28
N VAL A 247 -17.73 -23.30 -14.66
CA VAL A 247 -17.34 -23.79 -15.98
C VAL A 247 -18.61 -24.12 -16.77
N ASP A 248 -18.88 -23.34 -17.80
CA ASP A 248 -20.01 -23.50 -18.68
C ASP A 248 -19.53 -24.09 -20.01
N PHE A 249 -19.66 -25.40 -20.16
CA PHE A 249 -19.21 -26.12 -21.37
C PHE A 249 -20.06 -25.78 -22.60
N GLU A 250 -21.36 -25.53 -22.43
CA GLU A 250 -22.27 -25.24 -23.57
C GLU A 250 -21.91 -23.89 -24.18
N ARG A 251 -21.72 -22.85 -23.33
CA ARG A 251 -21.34 -21.51 -23.75
C ARG A 251 -19.84 -21.33 -23.94
N ARG A 252 -19.06 -22.33 -23.56
CA ARG A 252 -17.59 -22.30 -23.53
C ARG A 252 -17.05 -21.12 -22.74
N LEU A 253 -17.56 -20.92 -21.53
CA LEU A 253 -17.18 -19.82 -20.66
C LEU A 253 -16.65 -20.31 -19.31
N ILE A 254 -15.61 -19.64 -18.81
CA ILE A 254 -15.16 -19.72 -17.43
C ILE A 254 -15.53 -18.42 -16.75
N ARG A 255 -16.33 -18.49 -15.70
CA ARG A 255 -16.70 -17.32 -14.89
C ARG A 255 -15.74 -17.16 -13.73
N VAL A 256 -14.83 -16.18 -13.76
CA VAL A 256 -13.91 -15.90 -12.67
C VAL A 256 -14.65 -15.09 -11.60
N ARG A 257 -14.99 -15.72 -10.47
CA ARG A 257 -15.79 -15.11 -9.38
C ARG A 257 -15.08 -15.20 -8.04
N GLU A 258 -14.30 -16.23 -7.81
CA GLU A 258 -13.64 -16.53 -6.56
C GLU A 258 -12.15 -16.75 -6.76
N THR A 259 -11.40 -16.65 -5.68
CA THR A 259 -9.96 -16.93 -5.63
C THR A 259 -9.66 -17.65 -4.33
N VAL A 260 -8.70 -18.56 -4.34
CA VAL A 260 -8.18 -19.17 -3.11
C VAL A 260 -6.98 -18.38 -2.60
N VAL A 261 -7.08 -17.92 -1.36
CA VAL A 261 -6.02 -17.23 -0.65
C VAL A 261 -5.77 -17.95 0.67
N LEU A 262 -4.54 -18.40 0.87
CA LEU A 262 -4.14 -19.17 2.08
C LEU A 262 -5.00 -20.41 2.35
N GLY A 263 -5.47 -21.08 1.29
CA GLY A 263 -6.28 -22.30 1.38
C GLY A 263 -7.77 -22.06 1.60
N GLU A 264 -8.23 -20.83 1.65
CA GLU A 264 -9.63 -20.46 1.83
C GLU A 264 -10.16 -19.64 0.64
N ASP A 265 -11.45 -19.81 0.37
CA ASP A 265 -12.14 -19.05 -0.67
C ASP A 265 -12.30 -17.59 -0.26
N GLU A 266 -11.93 -16.71 -1.16
CA GLU A 266 -12.20 -15.26 -1.07
C GLU A 266 -12.82 -14.79 -2.38
N TYR A 267 -13.66 -13.74 -2.30
CA TYR A 267 -14.08 -13.04 -3.51
C TYR A 267 -12.89 -12.40 -4.23
N THR A 268 -13.00 -12.21 -5.54
CA THR A 268 -11.94 -11.55 -6.33
C THR A 268 -11.61 -10.16 -5.77
N LYS A 269 -10.36 -9.74 -5.93
CA LYS A 269 -9.75 -8.56 -5.25
C LYS A 269 -10.53 -7.24 -5.46
N THR A 270 -11.19 -7.10 -6.59
CA THR A 270 -12.01 -5.92 -6.96
C THR A 270 -13.16 -6.39 -7.82
N ASP A 271 -14.25 -5.64 -7.91
CA ASP A 271 -15.37 -5.94 -8.79
C ASP A 271 -14.92 -6.05 -10.26
N GLY A 272 -13.95 -5.23 -10.69
CA GLY A 272 -13.31 -5.33 -12.00
C GLY A 272 -12.44 -6.58 -12.22
N SER A 273 -12.21 -7.41 -11.19
CA SER A 273 -11.54 -8.71 -11.35
C SER A 273 -12.51 -9.85 -11.70
N GLN A 274 -13.80 -9.64 -11.50
CA GLN A 274 -14.82 -10.57 -12.01
C GLN A 274 -14.92 -10.42 -13.51
N ARG A 275 -14.73 -11.52 -14.19
CA ARG A 275 -14.77 -11.56 -15.66
C ARG A 275 -15.18 -12.94 -16.16
N ASP A 276 -15.64 -12.97 -17.37
CA ASP A 276 -15.91 -14.20 -18.11
C ASP A 276 -14.80 -14.38 -19.15
N ILE A 277 -14.27 -15.60 -19.23
CA ILE A 277 -13.21 -15.96 -20.15
C ILE A 277 -13.77 -16.96 -21.16
N GLN A 278 -13.69 -16.63 -22.45
CA GLN A 278 -14.04 -17.55 -23.53
C GLN A 278 -13.00 -18.68 -23.59
N MET A 279 -13.47 -19.93 -23.57
CA MET A 279 -12.59 -21.09 -23.68
C MET A 279 -12.19 -21.34 -25.13
N SER A 280 -10.87 -21.38 -25.35
CA SER A 280 -10.31 -21.91 -26.59
C SER A 280 -10.47 -23.46 -26.66
N GLN A 281 -10.35 -24.07 -27.82
CA GLN A 281 -10.49 -25.52 -27.97
C GLN A 281 -9.55 -26.31 -27.02
N PRO A 282 -8.26 -25.97 -26.88
CA PRO A 282 -7.38 -26.66 -25.93
C PRO A 282 -7.85 -26.58 -24.47
N VAL A 283 -8.49 -25.47 -24.10
CA VAL A 283 -9.02 -25.29 -22.72
C VAL A 283 -10.25 -26.17 -22.51
N VAL A 284 -11.15 -26.24 -23.48
CA VAL A 284 -12.33 -27.13 -23.44
C VAL A 284 -11.89 -28.58 -23.26
N GLU A 285 -10.95 -29.06 -24.10
CA GLU A 285 -10.42 -30.43 -24.04
C GLU A 285 -9.75 -30.73 -22.67
N ALA A 286 -8.93 -29.78 -22.18
CA ALA A 286 -8.28 -29.93 -20.87
C ALA A 286 -9.29 -30.01 -19.75
N LEU A 287 -10.32 -29.16 -19.75
CA LEU A 287 -11.35 -29.15 -18.70
C LEU A 287 -12.27 -30.37 -18.78
N THR A 288 -12.59 -30.87 -20.01
CA THR A 288 -13.36 -32.12 -20.18
C THR A 288 -12.61 -33.29 -19.55
N LYS A 289 -11.31 -33.46 -19.87
CA LYS A 289 -10.47 -34.49 -19.26
C LYS A 289 -10.33 -34.33 -17.76
N GLN A 290 -10.23 -33.07 -17.28
CA GLN A 290 -10.14 -32.78 -15.86
C GLN A 290 -11.43 -33.12 -15.12
N TYR A 291 -12.59 -32.94 -15.76
CA TYR A 291 -13.89 -33.27 -15.16
C TYR A 291 -14.02 -34.77 -14.89
N GLU A 292 -13.49 -35.64 -15.76
CA GLU A 292 -13.43 -37.07 -15.50
C GLU A 292 -12.66 -37.45 -14.23
N VAL A 293 -11.62 -36.63 -13.87
CA VAL A 293 -10.75 -36.87 -12.75
C VAL A 293 -11.32 -36.28 -11.45
N THR A 294 -11.79 -35.02 -11.48
CA THR A 294 -12.14 -34.29 -10.25
C THR A 294 -13.61 -33.88 -10.14
N GLY A 295 -14.40 -34.03 -11.21
CA GLY A 295 -15.80 -33.58 -11.23
C GLY A 295 -16.72 -34.25 -10.21
N LYS A 296 -16.39 -35.50 -9.78
CA LYS A 296 -17.10 -36.22 -8.71
C LYS A 296 -16.38 -36.18 -7.36
N LEU A 297 -15.12 -35.75 -7.34
CA LEU A 297 -14.27 -35.73 -6.16
C LEU A 297 -14.41 -34.45 -5.38
N SER A 298 -14.56 -33.33 -6.08
CA SER A 298 -14.47 -32.00 -5.47
C SER A 298 -15.27 -30.96 -6.28
N ASP A 299 -15.70 -29.90 -5.58
CA ASP A 299 -16.23 -28.69 -6.23
C ASP A 299 -15.12 -27.95 -7.02
N TYR A 300 -13.85 -28.11 -6.64
CA TYR A 300 -12.72 -27.45 -7.30
C TYR A 300 -12.32 -28.22 -8.56
N VAL A 301 -12.07 -27.45 -9.65
CA VAL A 301 -11.55 -28.00 -10.90
C VAL A 301 -10.17 -28.65 -10.71
N PHE A 302 -9.30 -27.97 -9.98
CA PHE A 302 -7.96 -28.45 -9.63
C PHE A 302 -7.81 -28.56 -8.11
N CYS A 303 -7.74 -29.78 -7.64
CA CYS A 303 -7.67 -30.08 -6.22
C CYS A 303 -6.54 -31.08 -5.90
N ASN A 304 -6.23 -31.25 -4.63
CA ASN A 304 -5.37 -32.32 -4.16
C ASN A 304 -6.16 -33.65 -4.05
N LEU A 305 -5.49 -34.73 -3.65
CA LEU A 305 -6.10 -36.04 -3.52
C LEU A 305 -7.25 -36.13 -2.51
N MET A 306 -7.35 -35.13 -1.62
CA MET A 306 -8.44 -35.04 -0.61
C MET A 306 -9.58 -34.12 -1.08
N GLY A 307 -9.55 -33.64 -2.32
CA GLY A 307 -10.54 -32.72 -2.84
C GLY A 307 -10.38 -31.25 -2.41
N ALA A 308 -9.37 -30.92 -1.62
CA ALA A 308 -9.10 -29.55 -1.19
C ALA A 308 -8.33 -28.76 -2.26
N PRO A 309 -8.44 -27.41 -2.27
CA PRO A 309 -7.73 -26.59 -3.24
C PRO A 309 -6.21 -26.76 -3.15
N LEU A 310 -5.51 -26.51 -4.27
CA LEU A 310 -4.06 -26.62 -4.32
C LEU A 310 -3.39 -25.54 -3.46
N ASP A 311 -2.43 -25.96 -2.62
CA ASP A 311 -1.58 -25.02 -1.88
C ASP A 311 -0.55 -24.38 -2.80
N ASN A 312 -0.57 -23.06 -2.87
CA ASN A 312 0.28 -22.30 -3.80
C ASN A 312 1.78 -22.48 -3.52
N LYS A 313 2.18 -22.61 -2.25
CA LYS A 313 3.58 -22.80 -1.89
C LYS A 313 4.06 -24.19 -2.30
N ASN A 314 3.30 -25.22 -1.96
CA ASN A 314 3.61 -26.61 -2.34
C ASN A 314 3.64 -26.77 -3.86
N PHE A 315 2.68 -26.20 -4.58
CA PHE A 315 2.65 -26.18 -6.03
C PHE A 315 3.91 -25.54 -6.62
N THR A 316 4.27 -24.35 -6.13
CA THR A 316 5.43 -23.62 -6.63
C THR A 316 6.75 -24.35 -6.35
N ASP A 317 6.93 -24.83 -5.11
CA ASP A 317 8.19 -25.42 -4.67
C ASP A 317 8.39 -26.85 -5.20
N ARG A 318 7.30 -27.63 -5.37
CA ARG A 318 7.38 -29.06 -5.72
C ARG A 318 7.09 -29.37 -7.19
N ILE A 319 6.37 -28.48 -7.89
CA ILE A 319 5.98 -28.72 -9.28
C ILE A 319 6.63 -27.67 -10.19
N TRP A 320 6.37 -26.39 -9.93
CA TRP A 320 6.73 -25.33 -10.87
C TRP A 320 8.24 -25.10 -11.00
N TYR A 321 8.94 -24.83 -9.89
CA TYR A 321 10.39 -24.60 -9.96
C TYR A 321 11.19 -25.83 -10.39
N PRO A 322 10.91 -27.06 -9.92
CA PRO A 322 11.57 -28.24 -10.43
C PRO A 322 11.38 -28.43 -11.94
N LEU A 323 10.17 -28.15 -12.49
CA LEU A 323 9.90 -28.23 -13.90
C LEU A 323 10.75 -27.22 -14.71
N LEU A 324 10.80 -25.96 -14.28
CA LEU A 324 11.63 -24.95 -14.94
C LEU A 324 13.12 -25.33 -14.92
N ARG A 325 13.63 -25.80 -13.78
CA ARG A 325 15.03 -26.28 -13.67
C ARG A 325 15.31 -27.44 -14.63
N HIS A 326 14.40 -28.40 -14.71
CA HIS A 326 14.54 -29.54 -15.62
C HIS A 326 14.61 -29.11 -17.10
N LEU A 327 13.83 -28.06 -17.45
CA LEU A 327 13.83 -27.48 -18.80
C LEU A 327 14.98 -26.48 -19.06
N GLY A 328 15.85 -26.24 -18.07
CA GLY A 328 16.92 -25.23 -18.18
C GLY A 328 16.41 -23.78 -18.26
N MET A 329 15.16 -23.55 -17.87
CA MET A 329 14.55 -22.23 -17.91
C MET A 329 14.84 -21.45 -16.61
N THR A 330 15.00 -20.13 -16.73
CA THR A 330 15.16 -19.26 -15.56
C THR A 330 13.96 -19.35 -14.63
N GLU A 331 14.23 -19.54 -13.33
CA GLU A 331 13.18 -19.57 -12.31
C GLU A 331 12.45 -18.22 -12.26
N ARG A 332 11.18 -18.24 -12.53
CA ARG A 332 10.26 -17.11 -12.43
C ARG A 332 8.91 -17.55 -11.88
N ARG A 333 8.15 -16.62 -11.35
CA ARG A 333 6.82 -16.94 -10.84
C ARG A 333 5.93 -17.41 -11.98
N PRO A 334 4.98 -18.30 -11.71
CA PRO A 334 4.06 -18.80 -12.73
C PRO A 334 3.00 -17.72 -13.06
N TYR A 335 3.37 -16.76 -13.87
CA TYR A 335 2.46 -15.72 -14.41
C TYR A 335 2.52 -15.75 -15.92
#